data_09c68e08f7c5f82d81f77df23f44caac
#
_entry.id   09c68e08f7c5f82d81f77df23f44caac
#
_cell.length_a   1.000
_cell.length_b   1.000
_cell.length_c   1.000
_cell.angle_alpha   90.00
_cell.angle_beta   90.00
_cell.angle_gamma   90.00
#
_symmetry.space_group_name_H-M   'P 1'
#
loop_
_entity.id
_entity.type
_entity.pdbx_description
1 polymer ?
#
loop_
_entity_poly.entity_id
_entity_poly.type
_entity_poly.pdbx_seq_one_letter_code
_entity_poly.pdbx_strand_id
1 'polypeptide(L)'
;MGKKRKVPGVNATSSADIAFMLLLFFLLTTSMNTDQGLARRLPPPPDKETLDKPIDIKKRNMLRLLVNLDGQILCGQEFIDISQLKERAKEFIANPHDDEHLPEKIEEDVPFFGRRMICKPHVISLQNDRGTSYQKYIEVQNELAAAYRELRDELSKTKWGKNFNELEEEQQKAVQTIYPQKISEAEPKNYGDKK
;
A
#
# COMPACT_ATOMS: atom_id res chain seq x y z
N MET A 1 -2.19 -79.19 22.24
CA MET A 1 -2.94 -77.93 22.58
C MET A 1 -1.97 -76.76 22.64
N GLY A 2 -1.97 -75.92 21.61
CA GLY A 2 -1.07 -74.77 21.54
C GLY A 2 -1.57 -73.60 22.39
N LYS A 3 -0.78 -73.11 23.35
CA LYS A 3 -1.06 -71.91 24.12
C LYS A 3 -1.05 -70.66 23.18
N LYS A 4 -2.20 -70.01 22.95
CA LYS A 4 -2.29 -68.72 22.27
C LYS A 4 -1.51 -67.71 23.12
N ARG A 5 -0.40 -67.18 22.56
CA ARG A 5 0.30 -65.99 23.12
C ARG A 5 -0.62 -64.81 23.07
N LYS A 6 -0.97 -64.19 24.19
CA LYS A 6 -1.65 -62.90 24.25
C LYS A 6 -0.66 -61.78 23.79
N VAL A 7 -1.02 -61.11 22.76
CA VAL A 7 -0.30 -59.90 22.31
C VAL A 7 -0.52 -58.83 23.38
N PRO A 8 0.53 -58.21 23.96
CA PRO A 8 0.36 -57.12 24.91
C PRO A 8 -0.37 -55.96 24.19
N GLY A 9 -1.46 -55.51 24.82
CA GLY A 9 -2.20 -54.35 24.30
C GLY A 9 -1.35 -53.09 24.40
N VAL A 10 -1.46 -52.23 23.38
CA VAL A 10 -0.82 -50.90 23.38
C VAL A 10 -1.36 -50.11 24.57
N ASN A 11 -0.47 -49.52 25.38
CA ASN A 11 -0.87 -48.72 26.52
C ASN A 11 -1.45 -47.37 26.01
N ALA A 12 -2.78 -47.22 26.03
CA ALA A 12 -3.49 -46.05 25.52
C ALA A 12 -3.03 -44.74 26.20
N THR A 13 -2.61 -44.80 27.47
CA THR A 13 -2.12 -43.64 28.21
C THR A 13 -0.81 -43.10 27.63
N SER A 14 0.14 -44.01 27.28
CA SER A 14 1.39 -43.58 26.63
C SER A 14 1.17 -43.00 25.22
N SER A 15 0.21 -43.57 24.47
CA SER A 15 -0.13 -43.06 23.13
C SER A 15 -0.80 -41.69 23.21
N ALA A 16 -1.64 -41.44 24.20
CA ALA A 16 -2.26 -40.16 24.43
C ALA A 16 -1.23 -39.07 24.80
N ASP A 17 -0.23 -39.39 25.61
CA ASP A 17 0.83 -38.47 26.00
C ASP A 17 1.70 -38.07 24.80
N ILE A 18 2.07 -39.06 23.96
CA ILE A 18 2.82 -38.77 22.71
C ILE A 18 1.99 -37.89 21.78
N ALA A 19 0.69 -38.15 21.61
CA ALA A 19 -0.19 -37.34 20.77
C ALA A 19 -0.32 -35.91 21.31
N PHE A 20 -0.40 -35.76 22.65
CA PHE A 20 -0.47 -34.45 23.30
C PHE A 20 0.85 -33.67 23.13
N MET A 21 1.99 -34.31 23.31
CA MET A 21 3.30 -33.68 23.08
C MET A 21 3.52 -33.27 21.63
N LEU A 22 3.08 -34.08 20.66
CA LEU A 22 3.10 -33.71 19.25
C LEU A 22 2.20 -32.51 18.95
N LEU A 23 1.02 -32.46 19.55
CA LEU A 23 0.09 -31.35 19.39
C LEU A 23 0.70 -30.06 19.96
N LEU A 24 1.28 -30.09 21.16
CA LEU A 24 2.00 -28.97 21.75
C LEU A 24 3.20 -28.56 20.90
N PHE A 25 3.97 -29.52 20.39
CA PHE A 25 5.10 -29.23 19.50
C PHE A 25 4.65 -28.51 18.26
N PHE A 26 3.61 -28.97 17.57
CA PHE A 26 3.05 -28.27 16.41
C PHE A 26 2.47 -26.91 16.76
N LEU A 27 1.81 -26.76 17.90
CA LEU A 27 1.29 -25.44 18.35
C LEU A 27 2.42 -24.44 18.58
N LEU A 28 3.55 -24.88 19.17
CA LEU A 28 4.69 -23.99 19.43
C LEU A 28 5.55 -23.74 18.19
N THR A 29 5.65 -24.72 17.28
CA THR A 29 6.44 -24.56 16.05
C THR A 29 5.67 -23.93 14.90
N THR A 30 4.32 -23.94 14.93
CA THR A 30 3.49 -23.24 13.96
C THR A 30 3.41 -21.76 14.36
N SER A 31 4.54 -21.07 14.28
CA SER A 31 4.56 -19.62 14.24
C SER A 31 3.99 -19.21 12.89
N MET A 32 2.74 -18.77 12.85
CA MET A 32 2.22 -18.04 11.69
C MET A 32 2.99 -16.73 11.62
N ASN A 33 4.06 -16.71 10.83
CA ASN A 33 4.61 -15.47 10.32
C ASN A 33 3.47 -14.82 9.52
N THR A 34 2.78 -13.88 10.15
CA THR A 34 1.97 -12.93 9.38
C THR A 34 2.98 -12.12 8.56
N ASP A 35 3.10 -12.46 7.28
CA ASP A 35 3.86 -11.65 6.35
C ASP A 35 3.36 -10.22 6.47
N GLN A 36 4.19 -9.37 7.08
CA GLN A 36 3.96 -7.94 7.15
C GLN A 36 4.33 -7.35 5.78
N GLY A 37 3.56 -7.72 4.77
CA GLY A 37 3.67 -7.18 3.43
C GLY A 37 2.76 -5.98 3.24
N LEU A 38 3.11 -5.11 2.32
CA LEU A 38 2.23 -4.06 1.82
C LEU A 38 1.01 -4.71 1.15
N ALA A 39 -0.11 -4.73 1.84
CA ALA A 39 -1.36 -5.20 1.26
C ALA A 39 -1.81 -4.18 0.19
N ARG A 40 -1.63 -4.53 -1.09
CA ARG A 40 -2.04 -3.70 -2.21
C ARG A 40 -3.22 -4.35 -2.92
N ARG A 41 -4.35 -3.66 -2.95
CA ARG A 41 -5.45 -4.06 -3.82
C ARG A 41 -5.12 -3.62 -5.25
N LEU A 42 -5.04 -4.58 -6.15
CA LEU A 42 -5.01 -4.28 -7.58
C LEU A 42 -6.33 -3.59 -7.96
N PRO A 43 -6.28 -2.54 -8.79
CA PRO A 43 -7.50 -1.96 -9.32
C PRO A 43 -8.29 -3.03 -10.08
N PRO A 44 -9.64 -2.96 -10.08
CA PRO A 44 -10.45 -3.86 -10.90
C PRO A 44 -10.02 -3.71 -12.36
N PRO A 45 -10.10 -4.81 -13.15
CA PRO A 45 -9.78 -4.72 -14.58
C PRO A 45 -10.66 -3.63 -15.21
N PRO A 46 -10.09 -2.79 -16.09
CA PRO A 46 -10.85 -1.72 -16.73
C PRO A 46 -11.98 -2.33 -17.56
N ASP A 47 -13.17 -1.74 -17.47
CA ASP A 47 -14.28 -2.09 -18.32
C ASP A 47 -13.87 -1.88 -19.79
N LYS A 48 -14.27 -2.79 -20.68
CA LYS A 48 -13.87 -2.78 -22.11
C LYS A 48 -14.19 -1.45 -22.80
N GLU A 49 -15.17 -0.69 -22.31
CA GLU A 49 -15.56 0.62 -22.84
C GLU A 49 -14.62 1.77 -22.46
N THR A 50 -13.75 1.57 -21.46
CA THR A 50 -12.77 2.59 -21.02
C THR A 50 -11.39 2.45 -21.67
N LEU A 51 -11.15 1.34 -22.39
CA LEU A 51 -9.87 1.07 -23.07
C LEU A 51 -9.63 1.97 -24.29
N ASP A 52 -10.67 2.53 -24.89
CA ASP A 52 -10.58 3.34 -26.12
C ASP A 52 -10.45 4.85 -25.89
N LYS A 53 -10.49 5.32 -24.64
CA LYS A 53 -10.26 6.74 -24.33
C LYS A 53 -8.88 6.89 -23.72
N PRO A 54 -7.93 7.52 -24.41
CA PRO A 54 -6.67 7.92 -23.79
C PRO A 54 -7.02 8.82 -22.60
N ILE A 55 -6.71 8.39 -21.38
CA ILE A 55 -6.85 9.23 -20.19
C ILE A 55 -5.77 10.30 -20.32
N ASP A 56 -6.15 11.46 -20.86
CA ASP A 56 -5.26 12.63 -20.92
C ASP A 56 -5.14 13.21 -19.51
N ILE A 57 -4.18 12.67 -18.75
CA ILE A 57 -3.86 13.20 -17.43
C ILE A 57 -3.06 14.47 -17.64
N LYS A 58 -3.63 15.61 -17.27
CA LYS A 58 -2.91 16.89 -17.29
C LYS A 58 -1.58 16.72 -16.54
N LYS A 59 -0.50 17.27 -17.08
CA LYS A 59 0.86 17.15 -16.50
C LYS A 59 0.90 17.56 -15.02
N ARG A 60 0.14 18.56 -14.62
CA ARG A 60 0.05 19.02 -13.22
C ARG A 60 -0.57 17.99 -12.26
N ASN A 61 -1.37 17.06 -12.79
CA ASN A 61 -2.03 16.02 -12.00
C ASN A 61 -1.18 14.75 -11.85
N MET A 62 0.03 14.73 -12.41
CA MET A 62 0.92 13.59 -12.38
C MET A 62 2.25 13.93 -11.69
N LEU A 63 2.52 13.29 -10.55
CA LEU A 63 3.83 13.31 -9.92
C LEU A 63 4.65 12.13 -10.44
N ARG A 64 5.72 12.43 -11.19
CA ARG A 64 6.65 11.38 -11.65
C ARG A 64 7.76 11.20 -10.65
N LEU A 65 7.93 9.97 -10.22
CA LEU A 65 9.02 9.53 -9.37
C LEU A 65 9.87 8.53 -10.13
N LEU A 66 11.14 8.84 -10.30
CA LEU A 66 12.12 7.93 -10.92
C LEU A 66 13.14 7.54 -9.86
N VAL A 67 13.39 6.24 -9.72
CA VAL A 67 14.41 5.72 -8.82
C VAL A 67 15.51 5.10 -9.65
N ASN A 68 16.72 5.64 -9.53
CA ASN A 68 17.87 5.16 -10.28
C ASN A 68 18.56 3.94 -9.61
N LEU A 69 19.59 3.40 -10.26
CA LEU A 69 20.41 2.29 -9.74
C LEU A 69 21.02 2.57 -8.38
N ASP A 70 21.45 3.81 -8.14
CA ASP A 70 22.08 4.24 -6.89
C ASP A 70 21.06 4.51 -5.77
N GLY A 71 19.77 4.35 -6.06
CA GLY A 71 18.70 4.61 -5.12
C GLY A 71 18.37 6.10 -4.90
N GLN A 72 18.85 6.98 -5.79
CA GLN A 72 18.47 8.38 -5.81
C GLN A 72 17.07 8.54 -6.39
N ILE A 73 16.30 9.46 -5.83
CA ILE A 73 14.91 9.70 -6.23
C ILE A 73 14.83 11.02 -6.97
N LEU A 74 14.39 10.97 -8.23
CA LEU A 74 14.05 12.16 -9.00
C LEU A 74 12.53 12.37 -8.90
N CYS A 75 12.13 13.45 -8.25
CA CYS A 75 10.73 13.85 -8.08
C CYS A 75 10.43 15.00 -9.05
N GLY A 76 9.69 14.70 -10.12
CA GLY A 76 9.47 15.67 -11.19
C GLY A 76 10.77 16.02 -11.92
N GLN A 77 11.43 17.10 -11.53
CA GLN A 77 12.69 17.59 -12.11
C GLN A 77 13.81 17.77 -11.06
N GLU A 78 13.54 17.49 -9.80
CA GLU A 78 14.48 17.68 -8.69
C GLU A 78 14.88 16.34 -8.07
N PHE A 79 16.15 16.18 -7.74
CA PHE A 79 16.61 15.08 -6.91
C PHE A 79 16.27 15.38 -5.46
N ILE A 80 15.60 14.44 -4.81
CA ILE A 80 15.21 14.54 -3.40
C ILE A 80 15.75 13.36 -2.61
N ASP A 81 15.92 13.57 -1.31
CA ASP A 81 16.18 12.50 -0.37
C ASP A 81 14.87 11.76 -0.01
N ILE A 82 15.00 10.49 0.36
CA ILE A 82 13.85 9.67 0.76
C ILE A 82 13.09 10.27 1.95
N SER A 83 13.78 10.94 2.85
CA SER A 83 13.18 11.63 4.00
C SER A 83 12.25 12.78 3.60
N GLN A 84 12.47 13.38 2.44
CA GLN A 84 11.64 14.49 1.91
C GLN A 84 10.47 13.99 1.08
N LEU A 85 10.51 12.72 0.61
CA LEU A 85 9.52 12.16 -0.30
C LEU A 85 8.11 12.20 0.28
N LYS A 86 7.96 11.86 1.55
CA LYS A 86 6.67 11.83 2.23
C LYS A 86 6.00 13.20 2.24
N GLU A 87 6.72 14.24 2.63
CA GLU A 87 6.18 15.61 2.69
C GLU A 87 5.86 16.15 1.29
N ARG A 88 6.70 15.88 0.30
CA ARG A 88 6.42 16.24 -1.10
C ARG A 88 5.18 15.50 -1.64
N ALA A 89 5.01 14.24 -1.30
CA ALA A 89 3.81 13.49 -1.68
C ALA A 89 2.56 14.05 -0.99
N LYS A 90 2.61 14.40 0.30
CA LYS A 90 1.49 15.02 1.02
C LYS A 90 1.08 16.35 0.38
N GLU A 91 2.04 17.21 0.08
CA GLU A 91 1.81 18.49 -0.60
C GLU A 91 1.14 18.29 -1.96
N PHE A 92 1.63 17.33 -2.75
CA PHE A 92 1.06 17.00 -4.06
C PHE A 92 -0.37 16.45 -3.95
N ILE A 93 -0.63 15.53 -3.02
CA ILE A 93 -1.94 14.88 -2.85
C ILE A 93 -2.99 15.89 -2.34
N ALA A 94 -2.62 16.75 -1.39
CA ALA A 94 -3.55 17.65 -0.73
C ALA A 94 -3.69 19.01 -1.43
N ASN A 95 -2.62 19.48 -2.10
CA ASN A 95 -2.51 20.82 -2.66
C ASN A 95 -3.10 21.91 -1.72
N PRO A 96 -2.55 22.10 -0.51
CA PRO A 96 -3.19 22.90 0.52
C PRO A 96 -3.40 24.36 0.10
N HIS A 97 -2.52 24.91 -0.73
CA HIS A 97 -2.49 26.32 -1.14
C HIS A 97 -3.13 26.57 -2.50
N ASP A 98 -3.72 25.54 -3.13
CA ASP A 98 -4.32 25.60 -4.47
C ASP A 98 -3.35 26.11 -5.55
N ASP A 99 -2.12 25.60 -5.50
CA ASP A 99 -1.06 25.96 -6.45
C ASP A 99 -1.41 25.45 -7.85
N GLU A 100 -1.19 26.31 -8.87
CA GLU A 100 -1.45 25.98 -10.28
C GLU A 100 -0.54 24.88 -10.83
N HIS A 101 0.61 24.62 -10.21
CA HIS A 101 1.55 23.57 -10.60
C HIS A 101 1.22 22.22 -9.95
N LEU A 102 0.34 22.20 -8.94
CA LEU A 102 -0.12 21.03 -8.23
C LEU A 102 -1.48 20.53 -8.78
N PRO A 103 -1.95 19.33 -8.41
CA PRO A 103 -3.20 18.78 -8.92
C PRO A 103 -4.39 19.69 -8.73
N GLU A 104 -5.20 19.77 -9.77
CA GLU A 104 -6.43 20.55 -9.72
C GLU A 104 -7.42 19.96 -8.72
N LYS A 105 -8.15 20.88 -8.07
CA LYS A 105 -9.24 20.50 -7.18
C LYS A 105 -10.55 20.48 -7.94
N ILE A 106 -11.37 19.50 -7.65
CA ILE A 106 -12.75 19.39 -8.13
C ILE A 106 -13.70 19.42 -6.94
N GLU A 107 -14.87 20.02 -7.14
CA GLU A 107 -15.93 19.99 -6.13
C GLU A 107 -16.61 18.64 -6.16
N GLU A 108 -16.67 17.98 -5.01
CA GLU A 108 -17.36 16.69 -4.83
C GLU A 108 -18.13 16.70 -3.51
N ASP A 109 -19.32 16.11 -3.54
CA ASP A 109 -20.12 15.90 -2.34
C ASP A 109 -19.73 14.57 -1.69
N VAL A 110 -19.11 14.67 -0.50
CA VAL A 110 -18.58 13.52 0.22
C VAL A 110 -19.43 13.27 1.46
N PRO A 111 -19.92 12.06 1.70
CA PRO A 111 -20.65 11.70 2.91
C PRO A 111 -19.93 12.19 4.17
N PHE A 112 -20.64 12.68 5.16
CA PHE A 112 -20.14 13.27 6.40
C PHE A 112 -19.39 14.60 6.29
N PHE A 113 -18.88 14.96 5.10
CA PHE A 113 -18.08 16.16 4.86
C PHE A 113 -18.82 17.22 4.03
N GLY A 114 -19.89 16.82 3.30
CA GLY A 114 -20.59 17.70 2.37
C GLY A 114 -19.73 18.07 1.14
N ARG A 115 -20.09 19.16 0.48
CA ARG A 115 -19.33 19.64 -0.68
C ARG A 115 -17.97 20.14 -0.29
N ARG A 116 -16.94 19.57 -0.90
CA ARG A 116 -15.52 19.91 -0.69
C ARG A 116 -14.75 19.92 -1.98
N MET A 117 -13.74 20.80 -2.03
CA MET A 117 -12.74 20.79 -3.08
C MET A 117 -11.70 19.73 -2.77
N ILE A 118 -11.58 18.72 -3.62
CA ILE A 118 -10.65 17.58 -3.45
C ILE A 118 -9.76 17.41 -4.68
N CYS A 119 -8.51 16.95 -4.47
CA CYS A 119 -7.54 16.67 -5.53
C CYS A 119 -7.73 15.25 -6.11
N LYS A 120 -8.93 14.92 -6.58
CA LYS A 120 -9.26 13.58 -7.09
C LYS A 120 -8.47 13.14 -8.32
N PRO A 121 -8.11 14.01 -9.29
CA PRO A 121 -7.41 13.57 -10.50
C PRO A 121 -5.91 13.33 -10.32
N HIS A 122 -5.34 13.49 -9.11
CA HIS A 122 -3.91 13.24 -8.89
C HIS A 122 -3.51 11.78 -9.13
N VAL A 123 -2.32 11.57 -9.68
CA VAL A 123 -1.70 10.24 -9.86
C VAL A 123 -0.21 10.36 -9.55
N ILE A 124 0.32 9.44 -8.76
CA ILE A 124 1.76 9.29 -8.52
C ILE A 124 2.27 8.16 -9.41
N SER A 125 3.13 8.49 -10.37
CA SER A 125 3.73 7.51 -11.27
C SER A 125 5.13 7.16 -10.76
N LEU A 126 5.30 5.94 -10.25
CA LEU A 126 6.58 5.41 -9.80
C LEU A 126 7.22 4.58 -10.91
N GLN A 127 8.43 4.93 -11.31
CA GLN A 127 9.23 4.20 -12.28
C GLN A 127 10.59 3.90 -11.68
N ASN A 128 10.99 2.64 -11.72
CA ASN A 128 12.29 2.20 -11.25
C ASN A 128 13.21 1.89 -12.43
N ASP A 129 14.52 2.02 -12.22
CA ASP A 129 15.50 1.39 -13.09
C ASP A 129 15.50 -0.13 -12.84
N ARG A 130 15.83 -0.93 -13.87
CA ARG A 130 15.88 -2.40 -13.74
C ARG A 130 16.89 -2.89 -12.71
N GLY A 131 17.92 -2.12 -12.44
CA GLY A 131 18.96 -2.45 -11.46
C GLY A 131 18.71 -1.89 -10.07
N THR A 132 17.63 -1.14 -9.84
CA THR A 132 17.29 -0.63 -8.51
C THR A 132 17.06 -1.77 -7.54
N SER A 133 17.69 -1.68 -6.35
CA SER A 133 17.50 -2.72 -5.34
C SER A 133 16.06 -2.78 -4.85
N TYR A 134 15.56 -3.98 -4.61
CA TYR A 134 14.21 -4.18 -4.08
C TYR A 134 13.98 -3.45 -2.75
N GLN A 135 15.02 -3.37 -1.91
CA GLN A 135 14.96 -2.63 -0.65
C GLN A 135 14.61 -1.17 -0.87
N LYS A 136 15.26 -0.49 -1.82
CA LYS A 136 14.99 0.92 -2.15
C LYS A 136 13.59 1.12 -2.71
N TYR A 137 13.14 0.21 -3.55
CA TYR A 137 11.77 0.23 -4.05
C TYR A 137 10.75 0.16 -2.91
N ILE A 138 10.93 -0.76 -1.96
CA ILE A 138 10.02 -0.89 -0.80
C ILE A 138 10.09 0.34 0.11
N GLU A 139 11.26 0.91 0.34
CA GLU A 139 11.41 2.15 1.09
C GLU A 139 10.58 3.29 0.49
N VAL A 140 10.67 3.49 -0.83
CA VAL A 140 9.88 4.51 -1.55
C VAL A 140 8.37 4.23 -1.45
N GLN A 141 7.96 2.97 -1.63
CA GLN A 141 6.56 2.58 -1.49
C GLN A 141 6.03 2.83 -0.07
N ASN A 142 6.83 2.56 0.96
CA ASN A 142 6.47 2.80 2.34
C ASN A 142 6.26 4.30 2.64
N GLU A 143 7.15 5.16 2.14
CA GLU A 143 7.01 6.61 2.32
C GLU A 143 5.77 7.16 1.61
N LEU A 144 5.47 6.67 0.39
CA LEU A 144 4.24 7.04 -0.31
C LEU A 144 2.98 6.56 0.43
N ALA A 145 2.98 5.32 0.93
CA ALA A 145 1.87 4.80 1.72
C ALA A 145 1.71 5.56 3.04
N ALA A 146 2.82 5.95 3.68
CA ALA A 146 2.82 6.77 4.89
C ALA A 146 2.21 8.15 4.64
N ALA A 147 2.52 8.81 3.50
CA ALA A 147 1.92 10.08 3.13
C ALA A 147 0.38 10.01 3.06
N TYR A 148 -0.17 9.00 2.39
CA TYR A 148 -1.63 8.80 2.34
C TYR A 148 -2.22 8.49 3.70
N ARG A 149 -1.53 7.66 4.51
CA ARG A 149 -1.99 7.31 5.86
C ARG A 149 -2.05 8.54 6.76
N GLU A 150 -0.98 9.34 6.78
CA GLU A 150 -0.93 10.57 7.59
C GLU A 150 -2.04 11.55 7.21
N LEU A 151 -2.25 11.82 5.91
CA LEU A 151 -3.34 12.70 5.45
C LEU A 151 -4.72 12.19 5.86
N ARG A 152 -4.96 10.88 5.78
CA ARG A 152 -6.21 10.26 6.22
C ARG A 152 -6.38 10.33 7.72
N ASP A 153 -5.32 10.08 8.48
CA ASP A 153 -5.33 10.18 9.94
C ASP A 153 -5.57 11.62 10.42
N GLU A 154 -4.90 12.61 9.82
CA GLU A 154 -5.09 14.04 10.11
C GLU A 154 -6.55 14.46 9.88
N LEU A 155 -7.13 14.06 8.72
CA LEU A 155 -8.53 14.35 8.41
C LEU A 155 -9.49 13.65 9.38
N SER A 156 -9.22 12.40 9.72
CA SER A 156 -10.04 11.58 10.62
C SER A 156 -10.02 12.12 12.05
N LYS A 157 -8.84 12.51 12.54
CA LYS A 157 -8.65 13.15 13.85
C LYS A 157 -9.38 14.48 13.93
N THR A 158 -9.30 15.29 12.88
CA THR A 158 -9.98 16.59 12.83
C THR A 158 -11.50 16.44 12.88
N LYS A 159 -12.06 15.41 12.24
CA LYS A 159 -13.51 15.22 12.14
C LYS A 159 -14.10 14.43 13.31
N TRP A 160 -13.44 13.34 13.73
CA TRP A 160 -13.99 12.38 14.71
C TRP A 160 -13.09 12.15 15.93
N GLY A 161 -11.91 12.76 16.00
CA GLY A 161 -10.96 12.57 17.10
C GLY A 161 -10.31 11.18 17.15
N LYS A 162 -10.45 10.38 16.10
CA LYS A 162 -9.95 8.99 15.99
C LYS A 162 -9.00 8.84 14.81
N ASN A 163 -8.13 7.81 14.86
CA ASN A 163 -7.31 7.46 13.70
C ASN A 163 -8.17 6.82 12.61
N PHE A 164 -7.71 6.86 11.36
CA PHE A 164 -8.42 6.31 10.21
C PHE A 164 -8.83 4.84 10.40
N ASN A 165 -7.95 4.01 10.96
CA ASN A 165 -8.21 2.57 11.16
C ASN A 165 -9.24 2.28 12.27
N GLU A 166 -9.57 3.26 13.12
CA GLU A 166 -10.56 3.14 14.21
C GLU A 166 -11.95 3.60 13.78
N LEU A 167 -12.09 4.06 12.54
CA LEU A 167 -13.34 4.53 11.96
C LEU A 167 -14.22 3.37 11.47
N GLU A 168 -15.51 3.60 11.40
CA GLU A 168 -16.46 2.70 10.74
C GLU A 168 -16.22 2.66 9.21
N GLU A 169 -16.61 1.57 8.55
CA GLU A 169 -16.37 1.38 7.12
C GLU A 169 -16.90 2.52 6.24
N GLU A 170 -18.07 3.08 6.58
CA GLU A 170 -18.65 4.20 5.81
C GLU A 170 -17.83 5.47 5.97
N GLN A 171 -17.34 5.74 7.18
CA GLN A 171 -16.45 6.87 7.47
C GLN A 171 -15.10 6.69 6.76
N GLN A 172 -14.53 5.48 6.78
CA GLN A 172 -13.30 5.16 6.05
C GLN A 172 -13.46 5.38 4.54
N LYS A 173 -14.58 4.95 3.95
CA LYS A 173 -14.88 5.18 2.53
C LYS A 173 -14.96 6.66 2.19
N ALA A 174 -15.59 7.47 3.06
CA ALA A 174 -15.66 8.92 2.88
C ALA A 174 -14.27 9.57 2.89
N VAL A 175 -13.39 9.19 3.83
CA VAL A 175 -12.01 9.67 3.89
C VAL A 175 -11.21 9.20 2.67
N GLN A 176 -11.40 7.95 2.21
CA GLN A 176 -10.75 7.43 1.00
C GLN A 176 -11.21 8.14 -0.27
N THR A 177 -12.43 8.64 -0.31
CA THR A 177 -12.93 9.45 -1.42
C THR A 177 -12.18 10.78 -1.51
N ILE A 178 -11.85 11.40 -0.36
CA ILE A 178 -11.08 12.64 -0.30
C ILE A 178 -9.61 12.41 -0.68
N TYR A 179 -8.99 11.34 -0.15
CA TYR A 179 -7.61 10.97 -0.42
C TYR A 179 -7.52 9.56 -1.04
N PRO A 180 -7.92 9.40 -2.32
CA PRO A 180 -7.83 8.12 -3.00
C PRO A 180 -6.37 7.79 -3.28
N GLN A 181 -5.92 6.59 -2.89
CA GLN A 181 -4.56 6.14 -3.16
C GLN A 181 -4.41 5.77 -4.63
N LYS A 182 -3.72 6.60 -5.39
CA LYS A 182 -3.49 6.43 -6.83
C LYS A 182 -1.99 6.41 -7.13
N ILE A 183 -1.37 5.28 -6.91
CA ILE A 183 0.02 5.02 -7.26
C ILE A 183 0.02 4.09 -8.47
N SER A 184 0.55 4.56 -9.58
CA SER A 184 0.74 3.80 -10.82
C SER A 184 2.20 3.40 -10.94
N GLU A 185 2.46 2.15 -11.20
CA GLU A 185 3.81 1.65 -11.50
C GLU A 185 4.00 1.60 -13.01
N ALA A 186 5.01 2.32 -13.47
CA ALA A 186 5.43 2.28 -14.86
C ALA A 186 6.47 1.17 -15.05
N GLU A 187 6.52 0.62 -16.25
CA GLU A 187 7.52 -0.41 -16.59
C GLU A 187 8.95 0.08 -16.32
N PRO A 188 9.79 -0.76 -15.72
CA PRO A 188 11.19 -0.43 -15.47
C PRO A 188 11.91 -0.15 -16.79
N LYS A 189 12.63 0.96 -16.88
CA LYS A 189 13.45 1.33 -18.03
C LYS A 189 14.93 1.18 -17.69
N ASN A 190 15.75 0.84 -18.70
CA ASN A 190 17.19 0.91 -18.57
C ASN A 190 17.64 2.34 -18.89
N TYR A 191 18.04 3.09 -17.88
CA TYR A 191 18.64 4.42 -18.06
C TYR A 191 20.17 4.35 -18.22
N GLY A 192 20.78 3.17 -18.01
CA GLY A 192 22.23 2.95 -18.05
C GLY A 192 22.83 2.55 -19.42
N ASP A 193 22.04 2.10 -20.38
CA ASP A 193 22.53 1.72 -21.71
C ASP A 193 22.45 2.92 -22.67
N LYS A 194 23.39 3.86 -22.52
CA LYS A 194 23.80 4.68 -23.64
C LYS A 194 24.81 3.84 -24.47
N LYS A 195 24.35 3.26 -25.58
CA LYS A 195 25.24 2.95 -26.69
C LYS A 195 25.70 4.24 -27.35
#